data_5a469369a8e2eec389a8d1950adde694
#
_entry.id   5a469369a8e2eec389a8d1950adde694
#
_cell.length_a   1.000
_cell.length_b   1.000
_cell.length_c   1.000
_cell.angle_alpha   90.00
_cell.angle_beta   90.00
_cell.angle_gamma   90.00
#
_symmetry.space_group_name_H-M   'P 1'
#
loop_
_entity.id
_entity.type
_entity.pdbx_description
1 polymer ?
#
loop_
_entity_poly.entity_id
_entity_poly.type
_entity_poly.pdbx_seq_one_letter_code
_entity_poly.pdbx_strand_id
1 'polypeptide(L)' 'MDDTAVLDHYLAPLKALLAPDDVTELVINRPGEVGIEQGGRWRWHEEPILTEAWLRTLAVAAAAFTKQDVS' A
#
# COMPACT_ATOMS: atom_id res chain seq x y z
N MET A 1 -17.36 5.71 -12.95
CA MET A 1 -16.76 5.33 -11.68
C MET A 1 -15.33 5.79 -11.64
N ASP A 2 -14.94 6.34 -10.53
CA ASP A 2 -13.61 6.90 -10.36
C ASP A 2 -12.61 5.80 -10.03
N ASP A 3 -11.56 5.68 -10.83
CA ASP A 3 -10.50 4.71 -10.59
C ASP A 3 -9.81 4.96 -9.24
N THR A 4 -9.80 6.21 -8.81
CA THR A 4 -9.23 6.60 -7.53
C THR A 4 -9.98 5.95 -6.36
N ALA A 5 -11.30 5.80 -6.48
CA ALA A 5 -12.10 5.19 -5.43
C ALA A 5 -11.72 3.72 -5.21
N VAL A 6 -11.45 3.00 -6.30
CA VAL A 6 -11.02 1.60 -6.21
C VAL A 6 -9.66 1.51 -5.54
N LEU A 7 -8.73 2.35 -5.98
CA LEU A 7 -7.39 2.39 -5.41
C LEU A 7 -7.43 2.76 -3.94
N ASP A 8 -8.25 3.75 -3.57
CA ASP A 8 -8.40 4.16 -2.18
C ASP A 8 -8.91 3.01 -1.32
N HIS A 9 -9.84 2.22 -1.84
CA HIS A 9 -10.38 1.08 -1.11
C HIS A 9 -9.26 0.08 -0.77
N TYR A 10 -8.43 -0.25 -1.76
CA TYR A 10 -7.34 -1.19 -1.55
C TYR A 10 -6.23 -0.62 -0.68
N LEU A 11 -6.05 0.69 -0.70
CA LEU A 11 -5.01 1.34 0.10
C LEU A 11 -5.45 1.62 1.54
N ALA A 12 -6.73 1.48 1.85
CA ALA A 12 -7.25 1.85 3.16
C ALA A 12 -6.47 1.23 4.33
N PRO A 13 -6.10 -0.07 4.32
CA PRO A 13 -5.31 -0.63 5.41
C PRO A 13 -3.95 0.04 5.57
N LEU A 14 -3.33 0.42 4.45
CA LEU A 14 -2.03 1.05 4.46
C LEU A 14 -2.11 2.51 4.88
N LYS A 15 -3.21 3.17 4.60
CA LYS A 15 -3.40 4.57 4.99
C LYS A 15 -3.37 4.73 6.51
N ALA A 16 -3.94 3.78 7.23
CA ALA A 16 -3.91 3.81 8.68
C ALA A 16 -2.48 3.75 9.21
N LEU A 17 -1.63 2.96 8.56
CA LEU A 17 -0.23 2.85 8.94
C LEU A 17 0.58 4.09 8.57
N LEU A 18 0.14 4.82 7.56
CA LEU A 18 0.81 6.03 7.09
C LEU A 18 0.31 7.29 7.77
N ALA A 19 -0.74 7.20 8.59
CA ALA A 19 -1.37 8.36 9.19
C ALA A 19 -0.46 9.19 10.11
N PRO A 20 0.44 8.60 10.92
CA PRO A 20 1.33 9.42 11.74
C PRO A 20 2.25 10.29 10.89
N ASP A 21 2.43 11.53 11.30
CA ASP A 21 3.20 12.51 10.53
C ASP A 21 4.67 12.15 10.39
N ASP A 22 5.20 11.36 11.31
CA ASP A 22 6.62 11.00 11.32
C ASP A 22 6.91 9.70 10.57
N VAL A 23 5.93 9.14 9.89
CA VAL A 23 6.15 8.00 8.99
C VAL A 23 6.75 8.52 7.70
N THR A 24 7.93 8.04 7.36
CA THR A 24 8.67 8.50 6.18
C THR A 24 8.70 7.46 5.07
N GLU A 25 8.49 6.19 5.39
CA GLU A 25 8.56 5.15 4.38
C GLU A 25 7.74 3.94 4.80
N LEU A 26 7.17 3.27 3.82
CA LEU A 26 6.47 2.01 4.00
C LEU A 26 6.92 1.06 2.91
N VAL A 27 7.30 -0.16 3.29
CA VAL A 27 7.70 -1.19 2.33
C VAL A 27 6.93 -2.47 2.60
N ILE A 28 6.60 -3.19 1.55
CA ILE A 28 6.01 -4.51 1.65
C ILE A 28 7.07 -5.49 1.18
N ASN A 29 7.66 -6.19 2.13
CA ASN A 29 8.76 -7.11 1.85
C ASN A 29 8.25 -8.43 1.28
N ARG A 30 7.10 -8.88 1.78
CA ARG A 30 6.46 -10.11 1.32
C ARG A 30 4.99 -10.04 1.70
N PRO A 31 4.13 -10.89 1.14
CA PRO A 31 2.73 -10.90 1.53
C PRO A 31 2.57 -11.03 3.04
N GLY A 32 1.72 -10.20 3.60
CA GLY A 32 1.43 -10.20 5.03
C GLY A 32 2.42 -9.46 5.90
N GLU A 33 3.53 -8.96 5.35
CA GLU A 33 4.54 -8.26 6.14
C GLU A 33 4.78 -6.86 5.60
N VAL A 34 4.67 -5.88 6.49
CA VAL A 34 4.89 -4.49 6.12
C VAL A 34 5.92 -3.88 7.07
N GLY A 35 6.87 -3.14 6.50
CA GLY A 35 7.86 -2.39 7.26
C GLY A 35 7.56 -0.91 7.18
N ILE A 36 7.65 -0.23 8.30
CA ILE A 36 7.38 1.21 8.39
C ILE A 36 8.56 1.89 9.07
N GLU A 37 9.09 2.89 8.41
CA GLU A 37 10.07 3.78 9.02
C GLU A 37 9.33 4.94 9.68
N GLN A 38 9.50 5.05 10.97
CA GLN A 38 8.83 6.07 11.76
C GLN A 38 9.80 6.62 12.79
N GLY A 39 10.00 7.92 12.76
CA GLY A 39 10.92 8.56 13.68
C GLY A 39 12.34 8.03 13.59
N GLY A 40 12.78 7.64 12.39
CA GLY A 40 14.10 7.09 12.16
C GLY A 40 14.27 5.64 12.56
N ARG A 41 13.19 4.96 12.91
CA ARG A 41 13.23 3.56 13.31
C ARG A 41 12.33 2.73 12.41
N TRP A 42 12.77 1.52 12.09
CA TRP A 42 11.98 0.57 11.35
C TRP A 42 11.17 -0.30 12.28
N ARG A 43 9.88 -0.47 11.95
CA ARG A 43 8.97 -1.39 12.65
C ARG A 43 8.36 -2.33 11.63
N TRP A 44 8.24 -3.59 11.99
CA TRP A 44 7.65 -4.60 11.14
C TRP A 44 6.31 -5.01 11.71
N HIS A 45 5.29 -5.02 10.85
CA HIS A 45 3.93 -5.36 11.21
C HIS A 45 3.44 -6.51 10.38
N GLU A 46 2.59 -7.33 10.99
CA GLU A 46 1.86 -8.34 10.24
C GLU A 46 0.52 -7.75 9.84
N GLU A 47 0.23 -7.83 8.55
CA GLU A 47 -1.04 -7.38 7.99
C GLU A 47 -1.64 -8.51 7.18
N PRO A 48 -2.47 -9.36 7.80
CA PRO A 48 -3.01 -10.54 7.11
C PRO A 48 -3.80 -10.23 5.85
N ILE A 49 -4.34 -9.02 5.74
CA ILE A 49 -5.10 -8.64 4.54
C ILE A 49 -4.19 -8.50 3.32
N LEU A 50 -2.89 -8.30 3.52
CA LEU A 50 -1.95 -8.15 2.42
C LEU A 50 -1.53 -9.49 1.87
N THR A 51 -2.51 -10.27 1.42
CA THR A 51 -2.26 -11.55 0.77
C THR A 51 -1.62 -11.33 -0.60
N GLU A 52 -1.05 -12.38 -1.14
CA GLU A 52 -0.53 -12.32 -2.51
C GLU A 52 -1.62 -11.88 -3.49
N ALA A 53 -2.83 -12.41 -3.33
CA ALA A 53 -3.95 -12.04 -4.19
C ALA A 53 -4.30 -10.56 -4.05
N TRP A 54 -4.31 -10.05 -2.82
CA TRP A 54 -4.59 -8.64 -2.56
C TRP A 54 -3.53 -7.75 -3.22
N LEU A 55 -2.24 -8.12 -3.06
CA LEU A 55 -1.14 -7.35 -3.67
C LEU A 55 -1.22 -7.37 -5.19
N ARG A 56 -1.58 -8.51 -5.76
CA ARG A 56 -1.74 -8.62 -7.22
C ARG A 56 -2.87 -7.73 -7.70
N THR A 57 -3.98 -7.72 -6.97
CA THR A 57 -5.11 -6.87 -7.31
C THR A 57 -4.74 -5.39 -7.22
N LEU A 58 -4.00 -5.02 -6.18
CA LEU A 58 -3.51 -3.64 -6.04
C LEU A 58 -2.61 -3.26 -7.22
N ALA A 59 -1.71 -4.14 -7.61
CA ALA A 59 -0.80 -3.88 -8.73
C ALA A 59 -1.57 -3.65 -10.02
N VAL A 60 -2.60 -4.46 -10.27
CA VAL A 60 -3.45 -4.29 -11.44
C VAL A 60 -4.21 -2.97 -11.39
N ALA A 61 -4.77 -2.63 -10.23
CA ALA A 61 -5.49 -1.37 -10.06
C ALA A 61 -4.57 -0.18 -10.25
N ALA A 62 -3.36 -0.23 -9.69
CA ALA A 62 -2.38 0.84 -9.83
C ALA A 62 -1.93 0.97 -11.29
N ALA A 63 -1.71 -0.13 -11.98
CA ALA A 63 -1.34 -0.11 -13.39
C ALA A 63 -2.44 0.52 -14.24
N ALA A 64 -3.70 0.19 -13.96
CA ALA A 64 -4.83 0.79 -14.66
C ALA A 64 -4.92 2.29 -14.40
N PHE A 65 -4.66 2.70 -13.16
CA PHE A 65 -4.69 4.11 -12.79
C PHE A 65 -3.60 4.92 -13.50
N THR A 66 -2.39 4.34 -13.64
CA THR A 66 -1.25 5.03 -14.25
C THR A 66 -1.12 4.78 -15.74
N LYS A 67 -1.99 4.00 -16.31
CA LYS A 67 -1.89 3.57 -17.70
C LYS A 67 -1.76 4.73 -18.69
N GLN A 68 -2.43 5.83 -18.40
CA GLN A 68 -2.43 6.98 -19.29
C GLN A 68 -1.08 7.68 -19.35
N ASP A 69 -0.24 7.43 -18.37
CA ASP A 69 1.07 8.06 -18.30
C ASP A 69 2.12 7.26 -19.06
N VAL A 70 1.74 6.08 -19.51
CA VAL A 70 2.63 5.20 -20.26
C VAL A 70 2.30 5.34 -21.73
N SER A 71 3.13 5.98 -22.46
CA SER A 71 2.94 6.19 -23.89
C SER A 71 3.98 5.46 -24.70
#